data_7fad95a4081b8f808eb6aff018eb1d28
#
_entry.id   7fad95a4081b8f808eb6aff018eb1d28
#
_cell.length_a   1.000
_cell.length_b   1.000
_cell.length_c   1.000
_cell.angle_alpha   90.00
_cell.angle_beta   90.00
_cell.angle_gamma   90.00
#
_symmetry.space_group_name_H-M   'P 1'
#
loop_
_entity.id
_entity.type
_entity.pdbx_description
1 polymer ?
#
loop_
_entity_poly.entity_id
_entity_poly.type
_entity_poly.pdbx_seq_one_letter_code
_entity_poly.pdbx_strand_id
1 'polypeptide(L)'
;MSIEHEKSFGVLDCLNQVAAFHRTFRHPILDEPAIPPSERANLRIRLIQEELEELKEAVERGDIVEAADALCDLQYVLSGAVLEFGLAHRFPDLFAEVQRSNMSKACATPNEAADTMRWYAEHKGEEAYTEEHGGMFLVYRKQDHKTLKSVRYSPAQLEPLLHNKK
;
A
#
# COMPACT_ATOMS: atom_id res chain seq x y z
N MET A 1 -9.20 15.13 28.58
CA MET A 1 -8.97 14.74 27.18
C MET A 1 -9.11 13.24 27.09
N SER A 2 -10.22 12.76 26.52
CA SER A 2 -10.48 11.35 26.35
C SER A 2 -9.52 10.82 25.29
N ILE A 3 -8.66 9.88 25.66
CA ILE A 3 -7.91 9.09 24.69
C ILE A 3 -8.98 8.22 24.01
N GLU A 4 -9.40 8.60 22.80
CA GLU A 4 -10.15 7.69 21.94
C GLU A 4 -9.25 6.46 21.73
N HIS A 5 -9.67 5.32 22.29
CA HIS A 5 -9.05 4.05 21.96
C HIS A 5 -9.29 3.82 20.46
N GLU A 6 -8.25 4.00 19.66
CA GLU A 6 -8.28 3.56 18.26
C GLU A 6 -8.71 2.09 18.25
N LYS A 7 -9.84 1.82 17.61
CA LYS A 7 -10.31 0.44 17.41
C LYS A 7 -9.33 -0.26 16.51
N SER A 8 -8.59 -1.24 17.04
CA SER A 8 -7.78 -2.10 16.20
C SER A 8 -8.67 -3.02 15.35
N PHE A 9 -8.34 -3.17 14.09
CA PHE A 9 -8.97 -4.14 13.21
C PHE A 9 -8.44 -5.55 13.49
N GLY A 10 -9.25 -6.58 13.16
CA GLY A 10 -8.81 -7.97 13.25
C GLY A 10 -7.64 -8.27 12.32
N VAL A 11 -6.82 -9.24 12.66
CA VAL A 11 -5.71 -9.69 11.81
C VAL A 11 -6.26 -10.54 10.66
N LEU A 12 -5.95 -10.12 9.42
CA LEU A 12 -6.29 -10.86 8.21
C LEU A 12 -5.09 -11.70 7.76
N ASP A 13 -5.22 -13.02 7.78
CA ASP A 13 -4.18 -13.97 7.36
C ASP A 13 -4.34 -14.36 5.88
N CYS A 14 -4.35 -13.39 5.00
CA CYS A 14 -4.58 -13.60 3.57
C CYS A 14 -3.49 -14.44 2.88
N LEU A 15 -2.23 -14.28 3.25
CA LEU A 15 -1.14 -15.02 2.61
C LEU A 15 -1.22 -16.53 2.89
N ASN A 16 -1.47 -16.95 4.13
CA ASN A 16 -1.57 -18.38 4.44
C ASN A 16 -2.84 -19.01 3.86
N GLN A 17 -3.97 -18.29 3.84
CA GLN A 17 -5.20 -18.79 3.22
C GLN A 17 -5.02 -18.98 1.72
N VAL A 18 -4.43 -18.02 1.00
CA VAL A 18 -4.17 -18.13 -0.44
C VAL A 18 -3.07 -19.16 -0.73
N ALA A 19 -2.07 -19.29 0.15
CA ALA A 19 -1.08 -20.37 0.03
C ALA A 19 -1.72 -21.77 0.14
N ALA A 20 -2.73 -21.95 1.00
CA ALA A 20 -3.49 -23.19 1.08
C ALA A 20 -4.23 -23.48 -0.25
N PHE A 21 -4.85 -22.47 -0.85
CA PHE A 21 -5.46 -22.57 -2.18
C PHE A 21 -4.43 -22.96 -3.24
N HIS A 22 -3.28 -22.26 -3.30
CA HIS A 22 -2.21 -22.58 -4.25
C HIS A 22 -1.72 -24.01 -4.13
N ARG A 23 -1.55 -24.54 -2.91
CA ARG A 23 -1.16 -25.94 -2.69
C ARG A 23 -2.24 -26.91 -3.17
N THR A 24 -3.52 -26.63 -2.87
CA THR A 24 -4.64 -27.48 -3.26
C THR A 24 -4.78 -27.55 -4.78
N PHE A 25 -4.71 -26.42 -5.46
CA PHE A 25 -4.90 -26.33 -6.91
C PHE A 25 -3.57 -26.38 -7.70
N ARG A 26 -2.45 -26.66 -7.02
CA ARG A 26 -1.11 -26.83 -7.60
C ARG A 26 -0.63 -25.58 -8.37
N HIS A 27 -0.97 -24.41 -7.85
CA HIS A 27 -0.39 -23.16 -8.33
C HIS A 27 1.00 -22.93 -7.75
N PRO A 28 1.89 -22.23 -8.47
CA PRO A 28 3.25 -21.97 -7.99
C PRO A 28 3.28 -21.17 -6.68
N ILE A 29 4.24 -21.53 -5.82
CA ILE A 29 4.70 -20.73 -4.69
C ILE A 29 6.22 -20.73 -4.80
N LEU A 30 6.84 -19.59 -4.95
CA LEU A 30 8.30 -19.47 -4.95
C LEU A 30 8.80 -19.19 -3.53
N ASP A 31 9.90 -19.80 -3.16
CA ASP A 31 10.53 -19.61 -1.85
C ASP A 31 11.43 -18.36 -1.81
N GLU A 32 12.02 -18.00 -2.95
CA GLU A 32 12.94 -16.86 -3.07
C GLU A 32 12.40 -15.79 -4.02
N PRO A 33 12.68 -14.50 -3.73
CA PRO A 33 12.25 -13.39 -4.57
C PRO A 33 12.73 -13.53 -6.01
N ALA A 34 11.79 -13.57 -6.94
CA ALA A 34 12.08 -13.62 -8.38
C ALA A 34 10.88 -13.09 -9.18
N ILE A 35 11.15 -12.57 -10.37
CA ILE A 35 10.11 -12.38 -11.37
C ILE A 35 9.79 -13.76 -11.97
N PRO A 36 8.57 -14.26 -11.83
CA PRO A 36 8.18 -15.55 -12.41
C PRO A 36 8.23 -15.51 -13.94
N PRO A 37 8.18 -16.66 -14.64
CA PRO A 37 8.08 -16.70 -16.10
C PRO A 37 6.99 -15.76 -16.61
N SER A 38 7.22 -15.12 -17.75
CA SER A 38 6.38 -14.03 -18.29
C SER A 38 4.90 -14.41 -18.41
N GLU A 39 4.60 -15.66 -18.74
CA GLU A 39 3.23 -16.16 -18.80
C GLU A 39 2.54 -16.07 -17.43
N ARG A 40 3.24 -16.48 -16.36
CA ARG A 40 2.71 -16.42 -14.98
C ARG A 40 2.62 -14.99 -14.47
N ALA A 41 3.65 -14.18 -14.69
CA ALA A 41 3.64 -12.76 -14.32
C ALA A 41 2.47 -12.02 -14.98
N ASN A 42 2.27 -12.22 -16.28
CA ASN A 42 1.16 -11.64 -17.03
C ASN A 42 -0.21 -12.14 -16.55
N LEU A 43 -0.31 -13.41 -16.17
CA LEU A 43 -1.54 -13.93 -15.58
C LEU A 43 -1.89 -13.18 -14.28
N ARG A 44 -0.91 -12.99 -13.37
CA ARG A 44 -1.15 -12.25 -12.11
C ARG A 44 -1.55 -10.80 -12.35
N ILE A 45 -0.94 -10.15 -13.33
CA ILE A 45 -1.32 -8.78 -13.71
C ILE A 45 -2.76 -8.73 -14.23
N ARG A 46 -3.16 -9.67 -15.12
CA ARG A 46 -4.53 -9.70 -15.64
C ARG A 46 -5.57 -9.94 -14.55
N LEU A 47 -5.34 -10.89 -13.64
CA LEU A 47 -6.27 -11.16 -12.54
C LEU A 47 -6.48 -9.90 -11.68
N ILE A 48 -5.41 -9.17 -11.33
CA ILE A 48 -5.54 -7.91 -10.57
C ILE A 48 -6.32 -6.86 -11.39
N GLN A 49 -6.13 -6.80 -12.70
CA GLN A 49 -6.86 -5.88 -13.58
C GLN A 49 -8.35 -6.23 -13.68
N GLU A 50 -8.70 -7.51 -13.74
CA GLU A 50 -10.07 -8.02 -13.75
C GLU A 50 -10.82 -7.58 -12.48
N GLU A 51 -10.26 -7.86 -11.30
CA GLU A 51 -10.88 -7.49 -10.02
C GLU A 51 -10.95 -5.95 -9.83
N LEU A 52 -9.96 -5.22 -10.34
CA LEU A 52 -10.00 -3.75 -10.30
C LEU A 52 -11.14 -3.17 -11.18
N GLU A 53 -11.41 -3.77 -12.33
CA GLU A 53 -12.51 -3.32 -13.19
C GLU A 53 -13.87 -3.68 -12.58
N GLU A 54 -14.00 -4.86 -11.94
CA GLU A 54 -15.20 -5.23 -11.18
C GLU A 54 -15.48 -4.26 -10.03
N LEU A 55 -14.45 -3.88 -9.27
CA LEU A 55 -14.57 -2.87 -8.23
C LEU A 55 -15.09 -1.54 -8.80
N LYS A 56 -14.55 -1.10 -9.92
CA LYS A 56 -14.96 0.15 -10.57
C LYS A 56 -16.43 0.10 -10.98
N GLU A 57 -16.86 -0.98 -11.62
CA GLU A 57 -18.26 -1.18 -12.01
C GLU A 57 -19.20 -1.22 -10.80
N ALA A 58 -18.80 -1.90 -9.71
CA ALA A 58 -19.58 -1.95 -8.48
C ALA A 58 -19.76 -0.55 -7.86
N VAL A 59 -18.68 0.26 -7.83
CA VAL A 59 -18.72 1.64 -7.35
C VAL A 59 -19.62 2.51 -8.23
N GLU A 60 -19.55 2.38 -9.56
CA GLU A 60 -20.40 3.13 -10.50
C GLU A 60 -21.89 2.79 -10.31
N ARG A 61 -22.21 1.54 -9.97
CA ARG A 61 -23.58 1.10 -9.65
C ARG A 61 -24.03 1.42 -8.23
N GLY A 62 -23.12 1.84 -7.34
CA GLY A 62 -23.40 2.06 -5.92
C GLY A 62 -23.68 0.75 -5.16
N ASP A 63 -23.16 -0.39 -5.64
CA ASP A 63 -23.39 -1.71 -5.07
C ASP A 63 -22.28 -2.04 -4.06
N ILE A 64 -22.61 -1.90 -2.77
CA ILE A 64 -21.64 -2.16 -1.69
C ILE A 64 -21.31 -3.65 -1.52
N VAL A 65 -22.20 -4.56 -1.90
CA VAL A 65 -21.96 -6.01 -1.80
C VAL A 65 -20.95 -6.41 -2.85
N GLU A 66 -21.16 -6.04 -4.10
CA GLU A 66 -20.23 -6.30 -5.20
C GLU A 66 -18.88 -5.57 -4.97
N ALA A 67 -18.91 -4.34 -4.44
CA ALA A 67 -17.66 -3.64 -4.08
C ALA A 67 -16.88 -4.35 -2.97
N ALA A 68 -17.55 -4.96 -1.99
CA ALA A 68 -16.89 -5.73 -0.94
C ALA A 68 -16.31 -7.04 -1.49
N ASP A 69 -17.01 -7.70 -2.41
CA ASP A 69 -16.53 -8.91 -3.09
C ASP A 69 -15.27 -8.62 -3.89
N ALA A 70 -15.33 -7.65 -4.80
CA ALA A 70 -14.19 -7.20 -5.60
C ALA A 70 -12.98 -6.79 -4.76
N LEU A 71 -13.17 -6.13 -3.61
CA LEU A 71 -12.07 -5.79 -2.69
C LEU A 71 -11.46 -7.04 -2.03
N CYS A 72 -12.27 -8.05 -1.71
CA CYS A 72 -11.78 -9.32 -1.20
C CYS A 72 -10.98 -10.08 -2.28
N ASP A 73 -11.48 -10.09 -3.50
CA ASP A 73 -10.83 -10.76 -4.63
C ASP A 73 -9.54 -10.03 -5.05
N LEU A 74 -9.51 -8.71 -5.06
CA LEU A 74 -8.27 -7.94 -5.20
C LEU A 74 -7.22 -8.34 -4.16
N GLN A 75 -7.60 -8.47 -2.89
CA GLN A 75 -6.66 -8.91 -1.84
C GLN A 75 -6.24 -10.37 -2.09
N TYR A 76 -7.15 -11.21 -2.56
CA TYR A 76 -6.89 -12.62 -2.83
C TYR A 76 -5.88 -12.80 -3.98
N VAL A 77 -6.12 -12.16 -5.13
CA VAL A 77 -5.22 -12.26 -6.30
C VAL A 77 -3.88 -11.56 -6.06
N LEU A 78 -3.87 -10.45 -5.27
CA LEU A 78 -2.64 -9.79 -4.82
C LEU A 78 -1.80 -10.74 -3.95
N SER A 79 -2.41 -11.44 -3.00
CA SER A 79 -1.72 -12.44 -2.17
C SER A 79 -1.15 -13.58 -3.02
N GLY A 80 -1.89 -14.03 -4.05
CA GLY A 80 -1.39 -14.99 -5.03
C GLY A 80 -0.18 -14.49 -5.82
N ALA A 81 -0.17 -13.21 -6.20
CA ALA A 81 1.00 -12.60 -6.83
C ALA A 81 2.21 -12.58 -5.88
N VAL A 82 2.03 -12.18 -4.62
CA VAL A 82 3.09 -12.19 -3.59
C VAL A 82 3.72 -13.58 -3.45
N LEU A 83 2.91 -14.66 -3.46
CA LEU A 83 3.38 -16.04 -3.40
C LEU A 83 4.18 -16.43 -4.64
N GLU A 84 3.69 -16.11 -5.83
CA GLU A 84 4.37 -16.47 -7.09
C GLU A 84 5.62 -15.63 -7.37
N PHE A 85 5.75 -14.46 -6.76
CA PHE A 85 6.97 -13.66 -6.83
C PHE A 85 7.99 -14.03 -5.72
N GLY A 86 7.70 -15.05 -4.89
CA GLY A 86 8.58 -15.51 -3.83
C GLY A 86 8.77 -14.50 -2.69
N LEU A 87 7.78 -13.62 -2.49
CA LEU A 87 7.89 -12.53 -1.53
C LEU A 87 7.23 -12.84 -0.17
N ALA A 88 6.50 -13.96 -0.05
CA ALA A 88 5.62 -14.22 1.09
C ALA A 88 6.33 -14.13 2.45
N HIS A 89 7.53 -14.71 2.59
CA HIS A 89 8.30 -14.70 3.83
C HIS A 89 8.87 -13.32 4.20
N ARG A 90 9.04 -12.44 3.21
CA ARG A 90 9.58 -11.09 3.39
C ARG A 90 8.50 -10.01 3.37
N PHE A 91 7.28 -10.35 2.95
CA PHE A 91 6.23 -9.39 2.70
C PHE A 91 5.85 -8.55 3.94
N PRO A 92 5.79 -9.11 5.17
CA PRO A 92 5.56 -8.31 6.37
C PRO A 92 6.62 -7.21 6.57
N ASP A 93 7.90 -7.54 6.40
CA ASP A 93 9.00 -6.59 6.55
C ASP A 93 8.99 -5.54 5.42
N LEU A 94 8.71 -5.96 4.18
CA LEU A 94 8.57 -5.06 3.03
C LEU A 94 7.40 -4.09 3.23
N PHE A 95 6.25 -4.58 3.69
CA PHE A 95 5.08 -3.77 3.97
C PHE A 95 5.32 -2.79 5.12
N ALA A 96 5.98 -3.22 6.18
CA ALA A 96 6.37 -2.36 7.31
C ALA A 96 7.29 -1.22 6.85
N GLU A 97 8.25 -1.50 5.95
CA GLU A 97 9.13 -0.47 5.40
C GLU A 97 8.38 0.51 4.50
N VAL A 98 7.43 0.04 3.70
CA VAL A 98 6.53 0.91 2.92
C VAL A 98 5.69 1.78 3.86
N GLN A 99 5.17 1.21 4.95
CA GLN A 99 4.43 1.96 5.98
C GLN A 99 5.32 3.02 6.62
N ARG A 100 6.54 2.67 7.04
CA ARG A 100 7.51 3.64 7.58
C ARG A 100 7.74 4.81 6.60
N SER A 101 7.96 4.48 5.34
CA SER A 101 8.13 5.47 4.27
C SER A 101 6.88 6.36 4.12
N ASN A 102 5.69 5.78 4.14
CA ASN A 102 4.44 6.55 4.05
C ASN A 102 4.25 7.49 5.24
N MET A 103 4.56 7.04 6.46
CA MET A 103 4.47 7.86 7.66
C MET A 103 5.48 9.00 7.67
N SER A 104 6.63 8.88 6.98
CA SER A 104 7.61 9.95 6.83
C SER A 104 7.14 11.11 5.92
N LYS A 105 5.93 11.05 5.38
CA LYS A 105 5.29 12.20 4.70
C LYS A 105 4.86 13.29 5.67
N ALA A 106 4.57 12.93 6.93
CA ALA A 106 4.21 13.90 7.96
C ALA A 106 5.44 14.73 8.37
N CYS A 107 5.22 16.02 8.64
CA CYS A 107 6.25 16.93 9.14
C CYS A 107 6.28 16.87 10.66
N ALA A 108 7.48 16.85 11.24
CA ALA A 108 7.66 16.82 12.70
C ALA A 108 7.48 18.21 13.36
N THR A 109 7.62 19.29 12.59
CA THR A 109 7.55 20.66 13.11
C THR A 109 6.76 21.58 12.17
N PRO A 110 6.21 22.71 12.71
CA PRO A 110 5.57 23.73 11.87
C PRO A 110 6.50 24.30 10.81
N ASN A 111 7.79 24.47 11.12
CA ASN A 111 8.78 24.98 10.17
C ASN A 111 9.00 24.01 9.01
N GLU A 112 9.08 22.72 9.28
CA GLU A 112 9.18 21.69 8.24
C GLU A 112 7.95 21.69 7.32
N ALA A 113 6.76 21.89 7.89
CA ALA A 113 5.53 22.00 7.10
C ALA A 113 5.54 23.26 6.22
N ALA A 114 5.98 24.41 6.76
CA ALA A 114 6.12 25.64 6.00
C ALA A 114 7.14 25.51 4.85
N ASP A 115 8.28 24.87 5.10
CA ASP A 115 9.29 24.59 4.08
C ASP A 115 8.76 23.65 3.01
N THR A 116 7.98 22.64 3.42
CA THR A 116 7.31 21.71 2.50
C THR A 116 6.33 22.45 1.59
N MET A 117 5.45 23.28 2.14
CA MET A 117 4.50 24.06 1.34
C MET A 117 5.21 24.98 0.35
N ARG A 118 6.27 25.67 0.80
CA ARG A 118 7.09 26.55 -0.04
C ARG A 118 7.72 25.76 -1.19
N TRP A 119 8.30 24.61 -0.90
CA TRP A 119 8.93 23.75 -1.90
C TRP A 119 7.94 23.35 -3.02
N TYR A 120 6.72 22.95 -2.65
CA TYR A 120 5.69 22.58 -3.64
C TYR A 120 5.22 23.79 -4.45
N ALA A 121 5.06 24.95 -3.84
CA ALA A 121 4.72 26.18 -4.55
C ALA A 121 5.80 26.56 -5.59
N GLU A 122 7.08 26.53 -5.19
CA GLU A 122 8.20 26.92 -6.06
C GLU A 122 8.53 25.92 -7.15
N HIS A 123 8.46 24.60 -6.86
CA HIS A 123 8.93 23.56 -7.80
C HIS A 123 7.82 22.85 -8.55
N LYS A 124 6.58 22.90 -8.07
CA LYS A 124 5.43 22.21 -8.69
C LYS A 124 4.28 23.16 -9.05
N GLY A 125 4.33 24.41 -8.59
CA GLY A 125 3.20 25.33 -8.76
C GLY A 125 1.92 24.88 -8.02
N GLU A 126 2.09 24.03 -6.99
CA GLU A 126 0.97 23.46 -6.23
C GLU A 126 0.73 24.27 -4.95
N GLU A 127 -0.51 24.71 -4.75
CA GLU A 127 -0.93 25.29 -3.49
C GLU A 127 -1.23 24.19 -2.47
N ALA A 128 -0.70 24.40 -1.24
CA ALA A 128 -0.87 23.47 -0.14
C ALA A 128 -1.35 24.18 1.13
N TYR A 129 -1.86 23.39 2.06
CA TYR A 129 -2.20 23.82 3.42
C TYR A 129 -1.75 22.77 4.42
N THR A 130 -1.69 23.13 5.69
CA THR A 130 -1.27 22.22 6.77
C THR A 130 -2.35 22.08 7.83
N GLU A 131 -2.44 20.87 8.41
CA GLU A 131 -3.24 20.57 9.58
C GLU A 131 -2.35 19.94 10.65
N GLU A 132 -2.59 20.29 11.91
CA GLU A 132 -1.94 19.64 13.04
C GLU A 132 -2.79 18.45 13.51
N HIS A 133 -2.18 17.27 13.61
CA HIS A 133 -2.82 16.08 14.12
C HIS A 133 -1.81 15.20 14.87
N GLY A 134 -2.13 14.82 16.12
CA GLY A 134 -1.29 13.93 16.92
C GLY A 134 0.14 14.46 17.16
N GLY A 135 0.36 15.76 17.18
CA GLY A 135 1.67 16.38 17.34
C GLY A 135 2.53 16.39 16.07
N MET A 136 1.96 16.00 14.95
CA MET A 136 2.57 16.07 13.61
C MET A 136 1.85 17.13 12.76
N PHE A 137 2.51 17.63 11.73
CA PHE A 137 1.97 18.61 10.79
C PHE A 137 1.82 17.93 9.42
N LEU A 138 0.57 17.80 8.97
CA LEU A 138 0.19 17.13 7.74
C LEU A 138 0.02 18.17 6.65
N VAL A 139 0.69 18.00 5.52
CA VAL A 139 0.62 18.93 4.39
C VAL A 139 -0.21 18.32 3.28
N TYR A 140 -1.25 19.05 2.86
CA TYR A 140 -2.18 18.61 1.82
C TYR A 140 -2.20 19.56 0.64
N ARG A 141 -2.35 19.01 -0.56
CA ARG A 141 -2.60 19.79 -1.76
C ARG A 141 -4.04 20.33 -1.73
N LYS A 142 -4.20 21.65 -1.98
CA LYS A 142 -5.53 22.28 -1.91
C LYS A 142 -6.52 21.70 -2.92
N GLN A 143 -6.06 21.34 -4.12
CA GLN A 143 -6.90 20.93 -5.23
C GLN A 143 -7.72 19.66 -4.96
N ASP A 144 -7.13 18.66 -4.30
CA ASP A 144 -7.69 17.31 -4.17
C ASP A 144 -7.43 16.66 -2.81
N HIS A 145 -6.98 17.42 -1.82
CA HIS A 145 -6.65 16.95 -0.48
C HIS A 145 -5.59 15.82 -0.46
N LYS A 146 -4.78 15.70 -1.50
CA LYS A 146 -3.70 14.71 -1.54
C LYS A 146 -2.62 15.03 -0.53
N THR A 147 -2.25 14.06 0.31
CA THR A 147 -1.10 14.17 1.24
C THR A 147 0.19 14.38 0.46
N LEU A 148 0.88 15.47 0.73
CA LEU A 148 2.17 15.80 0.14
C LEU A 148 3.32 15.21 0.97
N LYS A 149 4.46 14.98 0.30
CA LYS A 149 5.66 14.46 0.96
C LYS A 149 6.38 15.60 1.66
N SER A 150 6.71 15.45 2.96
CA SER A 150 7.62 16.34 3.65
C SER A 150 8.93 16.53 2.87
N VAL A 151 9.56 17.71 3.00
CA VAL A 151 10.93 17.93 2.50
C VAL A 151 11.94 16.94 3.11
N ARG A 152 11.59 16.29 4.23
CA ARG A 152 12.36 15.21 4.87
C ARG A 152 11.83 13.81 4.60
N TYR A 153 10.93 13.66 3.63
CA TYR A 153 10.41 12.36 3.24
C TYR A 153 11.54 11.36 2.97
N SER A 154 11.41 10.18 3.55
CA SER A 154 12.36 9.07 3.40
C SER A 154 11.75 7.95 2.54
N PRO A 155 12.19 7.76 1.30
CA PRO A 155 11.73 6.67 0.44
C PRO A 155 11.93 5.29 1.07
N ALA A 156 11.09 4.33 0.69
CA ALA A 156 11.23 2.95 1.14
C ALA A 156 12.53 2.31 0.62
N GLN A 157 13.25 1.62 1.51
CA GLN A 157 14.50 0.92 1.24
C GLN A 157 14.23 -0.59 1.17
N LEU A 158 13.71 -1.07 0.03
CA LEU A 158 13.27 -2.47 -0.13
C LEU A 158 14.41 -3.42 -0.51
N GLU A 159 15.43 -2.94 -1.21
CA GLU A 159 16.53 -3.76 -1.72
C GLU A 159 17.25 -4.57 -0.61
N PRO A 160 17.63 -3.98 0.54
CA PRO A 160 18.25 -4.74 1.62
C PRO A 160 17.37 -5.87 2.17
N LEU A 161 16.03 -5.67 2.18
CA LEU A 161 15.08 -6.66 2.68
C LEU A 161 14.89 -7.83 1.71
N LEU A 162 15.13 -7.62 0.42
CA LEU A 162 15.04 -8.68 -0.60
C LEU A 162 16.26 -9.60 -0.59
N HIS A 163 17.44 -9.08 -0.24
CA HIS A 163 18.71 -9.81 -0.34
C HIS A 163 19.22 -10.39 0.98
N ASN A 164 18.66 -9.99 2.13
CA ASN A 164 19.03 -10.57 3.42
C ASN A 164 18.52 -12.02 3.51
N LYS A 165 19.43 -12.99 3.46
CA LYS A 165 19.13 -14.37 3.84
C LYS A 165 18.92 -14.40 5.37
N LYS A 166 17.69 -14.66 5.80
CA LYS A 166 17.41 -15.03 7.20
C LYS A 166 17.84 -16.45 7.45
#